data_15affd9ea3e4f16725f9abfffcc9cb09
#
_entry.id   15affd9ea3e4f16725f9abfffcc9cb09
#
_cell.length_a   1.000
_cell.length_b   1.000
_cell.length_c   1.000
_cell.angle_alpha   90.00
_cell.angle_beta   90.00
_cell.angle_gamma   90.00
#
_symmetry.space_group_name_H-M   'P 1'
#
loop_
_entity.id
_entity.type
_entity.pdbx_description
1 polymer ?
#
loop_
_entity_poly.entity_id
_entity_poly.type
_entity_poly.pdbx_seq_one_letter_code
_entity_poly.pdbx_strand_id
1 'polypeptide(L)'
;MYPNQIKTREKEPFPWLTIENFLPESIVRAAAASYDEMTDDKWVKYGGDDSGQIQYCNQLGRHNIPSAALIVLDTIALKFDPNKEFGGLNEPKLTDNAFPDTEYYGGGMMLTPNTNSEGGYLGFHVDATTHGKHKNWKREYSAILCLSEDYDRSFDLEIRDNEGRSTTIPYKFNQLNVFKCSDSSWHG
;
A
#
# COMPACT_ATOMS: atom_id res chain seq x y z
N MET A 1 -9.40 -18.59 4.72
CA MET A 1 -10.19 -17.45 4.23
C MET A 1 -11.07 -17.03 5.40
N TYR A 2 -10.99 -15.77 5.82
CA TYR A 2 -11.81 -15.29 6.93
C TYR A 2 -13.26 -15.12 6.44
N PRO A 3 -14.26 -15.49 7.24
CA PRO A 3 -15.66 -15.26 6.87
C PRO A 3 -15.89 -13.74 6.76
N ASN A 4 -16.66 -13.33 5.75
CA ASN A 4 -17.03 -11.94 5.46
C ASN A 4 -16.03 -11.08 4.68
N GLN A 5 -15.05 -11.64 4.03
CA GLN A 5 -14.21 -10.88 3.09
C GLN A 5 -15.02 -10.53 1.83
N ILE A 6 -15.09 -9.24 1.52
CA ILE A 6 -15.66 -8.75 0.26
C ILE A 6 -14.49 -8.42 -0.65
N LYS A 7 -14.53 -8.97 -1.87
CA LYS A 7 -13.48 -8.73 -2.87
C LYS A 7 -14.07 -8.04 -4.08
N THR A 8 -13.44 -6.93 -4.45
CA THR A 8 -13.68 -6.26 -5.73
C THR A 8 -12.45 -6.42 -6.60
N ARG A 9 -12.63 -6.75 -7.88
CA ARG A 9 -11.55 -6.91 -8.86
C ARG A 9 -11.94 -6.23 -10.14
N GLU A 10 -11.07 -5.38 -10.65
CA GLU A 10 -11.30 -4.61 -11.87
C GLU A 10 -10.04 -4.59 -12.75
N LYS A 11 -10.26 -4.35 -14.04
CA LYS A 11 -9.18 -4.24 -15.04
C LYS A 11 -8.81 -2.80 -15.35
N GLU A 12 -9.74 -1.90 -15.15
CA GLU A 12 -9.61 -0.50 -15.52
C GLU A 12 -9.46 0.38 -14.27
N PRO A 13 -8.63 1.42 -14.32
CA PRO A 13 -7.78 1.86 -15.45
C PRO A 13 -6.56 0.95 -15.69
N PHE A 14 -6.19 0.14 -14.75
CA PHE A 14 -5.23 -0.96 -14.80
C PHE A 14 -5.63 -1.99 -13.73
N PRO A 15 -5.13 -3.23 -13.75
CA PRO A 15 -5.58 -4.26 -12.82
C PRO A 15 -5.40 -3.88 -11.34
N TRP A 16 -6.50 -3.90 -10.61
CA TRP A 16 -6.54 -3.66 -9.17
C TRP A 16 -7.60 -4.53 -8.48
N LEU A 17 -7.45 -4.67 -7.18
CA LEU A 17 -8.44 -5.33 -6.34
C LEU A 17 -8.47 -4.74 -4.92
N THR A 18 -9.59 -4.94 -4.25
CA THR A 18 -9.71 -4.70 -2.81
C THR A 18 -10.19 -5.94 -2.09
N ILE A 19 -9.75 -6.11 -0.84
CA ILE A 19 -10.23 -7.15 0.06
C ILE A 19 -10.58 -6.48 1.39
N GLU A 20 -11.87 -6.35 1.66
CA GLU A 20 -12.37 -5.84 2.94
C GLU A 20 -12.25 -6.91 4.05
N ASN A 21 -12.06 -6.47 5.29
CA ASN A 21 -11.88 -7.35 6.45
C ASN A 21 -10.75 -8.38 6.22
N PHE A 22 -9.62 -7.89 5.71
CA PHE A 22 -8.52 -8.74 5.23
C PHE A 22 -7.91 -9.59 6.34
N LEU A 23 -7.72 -9.04 7.53
CA LEU A 23 -7.18 -9.72 8.70
C LEU A 23 -8.16 -9.67 9.89
N PRO A 24 -7.94 -10.48 10.94
CA PRO A 24 -8.63 -10.25 12.21
C PRO A 24 -8.41 -8.82 12.69
N GLU A 25 -9.48 -8.13 13.03
CA GLU A 25 -9.47 -6.73 13.41
C GLU A 25 -8.48 -6.42 14.56
N SER A 26 -8.40 -7.32 15.55
CA SER A 26 -7.46 -7.18 16.66
C SER A 26 -5.99 -7.14 16.23
N ILE A 27 -5.63 -7.85 15.15
CA ILE A 27 -4.27 -7.83 14.60
C ILE A 27 -3.99 -6.49 13.92
N VAL A 28 -4.96 -5.98 13.15
CA VAL A 28 -4.82 -4.68 12.46
C VAL A 28 -4.73 -3.54 13.47
N ARG A 29 -5.59 -3.56 14.53
CA ARG A 29 -5.53 -2.58 15.62
C ARG A 29 -4.20 -2.62 16.37
N ALA A 30 -3.67 -3.81 16.65
CA ALA A 30 -2.36 -3.94 17.30
C ALA A 30 -1.23 -3.39 16.42
N ALA A 31 -1.30 -3.59 15.10
CA ALA A 31 -0.35 -3.01 14.17
C ALA A 31 -0.45 -1.48 14.14
N ALA A 32 -1.66 -0.92 14.05
CA ALA A 32 -1.85 0.53 14.10
C ALA A 32 -1.30 1.13 15.40
N ALA A 33 -1.69 0.59 16.55
CA ALA A 33 -1.21 1.05 17.86
C ALA A 33 0.33 0.99 17.99
N SER A 34 0.97 -0.02 17.41
CA SER A 34 2.43 -0.15 17.45
C SER A 34 3.17 0.98 16.71
N TYR A 35 2.52 1.62 15.75
CA TYR A 35 3.07 2.80 15.09
C TYR A 35 2.87 4.08 15.91
N ASP A 36 1.80 4.18 16.67
CA ASP A 36 1.56 5.32 17.57
C ASP A 36 2.58 5.37 18.72
N GLU A 37 3.16 4.22 19.07
CA GLU A 37 4.22 4.10 20.07
C GLU A 37 5.62 4.40 19.53
N MET A 38 5.77 4.59 18.21
CA MET A 38 7.08 4.90 17.63
C MET A 38 7.52 6.32 17.95
N THR A 39 8.78 6.47 18.27
CA THR A 39 9.42 7.77 18.50
C THR A 39 9.67 8.52 17.19
N ASP A 40 9.72 9.84 17.25
CA ASP A 40 9.86 10.71 16.06
C ASP A 40 11.11 10.41 15.23
N ASP A 41 12.20 9.95 15.86
CA ASP A 41 13.44 9.58 15.18
C ASP A 41 13.30 8.37 14.23
N LYS A 42 12.19 7.63 14.33
CA LYS A 42 11.85 6.51 13.44
C LYS A 42 11.07 6.93 12.21
N TRP A 43 10.62 8.18 12.17
CA TRP A 43 9.86 8.72 11.06
C TRP A 43 10.74 9.60 10.18
N VAL A 44 10.63 9.42 8.88
CA VAL A 44 11.28 10.26 7.88
C VAL A 44 10.21 11.07 7.17
N LYS A 45 10.36 12.39 7.19
CA LYS A 45 9.49 13.30 6.44
C LYS A 45 9.94 13.31 4.99
N TYR A 46 9.02 13.03 4.09
CA TYR A 46 9.20 13.18 2.65
C TYR A 46 8.34 14.33 2.14
N GLY A 47 8.86 14.98 1.13
CA GLY A 47 8.22 16.17 0.61
C GLY A 47 8.69 17.42 1.34
N GLY A 48 8.25 18.55 0.90
CA GLY A 48 8.60 19.88 1.38
C GLY A 48 8.03 20.91 0.45
N ASP A 49 8.41 22.15 0.68
CA ASP A 49 7.82 23.35 0.09
C ASP A 49 7.68 23.32 -1.44
N ASP A 50 8.57 22.60 -2.14
CA ASP A 50 8.57 22.53 -3.60
C ASP A 50 7.86 21.30 -4.17
N SER A 51 7.65 20.23 -3.38
CA SER A 51 7.06 18.98 -3.87
C SER A 51 5.55 18.91 -3.68
N GLY A 52 5.00 19.73 -2.81
CA GLY A 52 3.60 19.70 -2.44
C GLY A 52 3.17 18.42 -1.70
N GLN A 53 4.12 17.56 -1.34
CA GLN A 53 3.87 16.33 -0.61
C GLN A 53 4.36 16.47 0.82
N ILE A 54 3.50 16.16 1.78
CA ILE A 54 3.89 16.03 3.18
C ILE A 54 3.52 14.62 3.63
N GLN A 55 4.51 13.79 3.84
CA GLN A 55 4.35 12.40 4.17
C GLN A 55 5.42 11.98 5.18
N TYR A 56 5.01 11.23 6.17
CA TYR A 56 5.93 10.60 7.09
C TYR A 56 5.95 9.10 6.83
N CYS A 57 7.13 8.52 6.78
CA CYS A 57 7.23 7.08 6.61
C CYS A 57 8.42 6.50 7.38
N ASN A 58 8.32 5.24 7.71
CA ASN A 58 9.41 4.50 8.33
C ASN A 58 10.10 3.56 7.32
N GLN A 59 10.45 4.05 6.17
CA GLN A 59 11.07 3.29 5.06
C GLN A 59 12.48 2.77 5.35
N LEU A 60 12.84 2.59 6.59
CA LEU A 60 14.19 2.22 7.00
C LEU A 60 14.45 0.71 6.92
N GLY A 61 13.53 -0.04 6.32
CA GLY A 61 13.62 -1.49 6.17
C GLY A 61 13.06 -2.27 7.36
N ARG A 62 13.05 -3.57 7.22
CA ARG A 62 12.41 -4.52 8.14
C ARG A 62 12.74 -4.32 9.62
N HIS A 63 13.99 -3.98 9.93
CA HIS A 63 14.47 -3.85 11.33
C HIS A 63 13.90 -2.66 12.10
N ASN A 64 13.30 -1.69 11.40
CA ASN A 64 12.66 -0.52 12.02
C ASN A 64 11.14 -0.63 12.09
N ILE A 65 10.58 -1.69 11.54
CA ILE A 65 9.12 -1.90 11.55
C ILE A 65 8.74 -2.52 12.90
N PRO A 66 7.74 -1.99 13.61
CA PRO A 66 7.25 -2.58 14.86
C PRO A 66 6.83 -4.04 14.68
N SER A 67 7.07 -4.89 15.67
CA SER A 67 6.81 -6.33 15.57
C SER A 67 5.36 -6.68 15.21
N ALA A 68 4.38 -5.95 15.76
CA ALA A 68 2.98 -6.17 15.42
C ALA A 68 2.67 -5.83 13.95
N ALA A 69 3.27 -4.77 13.43
CA ALA A 69 3.16 -4.40 12.03
C ALA A 69 3.89 -5.39 11.10
N LEU A 70 5.03 -5.93 11.52
CA LEU A 70 5.72 -6.99 10.77
C LEU A 70 4.85 -8.24 10.61
N ILE A 71 4.08 -8.63 11.63
CA ILE A 71 3.14 -9.76 11.53
C ILE A 71 2.12 -9.50 10.41
N VAL A 72 1.62 -8.27 10.31
CA VAL A 72 0.68 -7.88 9.25
C VAL A 72 1.36 -7.96 7.88
N LEU A 73 2.51 -7.34 7.71
CA LEU A 73 3.25 -7.32 6.46
C LEU A 73 3.66 -8.73 6.00
N ASP A 74 4.21 -9.53 6.91
CA ASP A 74 4.57 -10.92 6.62
C ASP A 74 3.32 -11.76 6.28
N THR A 75 2.18 -11.48 6.90
CA THR A 75 0.93 -12.16 6.56
C THR A 75 0.45 -11.79 5.15
N ILE A 76 0.55 -10.53 4.74
CA ILE A 76 0.26 -10.12 3.37
C ILE A 76 1.21 -10.84 2.41
N ALA A 77 2.51 -10.74 2.66
CA ALA A 77 3.53 -11.34 1.80
C ALA A 77 3.38 -12.85 1.62
N LEU A 78 3.01 -13.58 2.67
CA LEU A 78 2.89 -15.05 2.64
C LEU A 78 1.54 -15.57 2.17
N LYS A 79 0.46 -14.80 2.33
CA LYS A 79 -0.90 -15.25 2.03
C LYS A 79 -1.49 -14.68 0.76
N PHE A 80 -0.98 -13.55 0.30
CA PHE A 80 -1.45 -12.95 -0.93
C PHE A 80 -0.76 -13.62 -2.13
N ASP A 81 -1.56 -14.29 -2.97
CA ASP A 81 -1.09 -14.90 -4.21
C ASP A 81 -1.62 -14.09 -5.41
N PRO A 82 -0.78 -13.23 -6.05
CA PRO A 82 -1.22 -12.43 -7.20
C PRO A 82 -1.78 -13.27 -8.34
N ASN A 83 -1.19 -14.43 -8.63
CA ASN A 83 -1.67 -15.30 -9.71
C ASN A 83 -3.11 -15.77 -9.47
N LYS A 84 -3.45 -16.07 -8.21
CA LYS A 84 -4.78 -16.48 -7.82
C LYS A 84 -5.73 -15.28 -7.77
N GLU A 85 -5.30 -14.20 -7.17
CA GLU A 85 -6.16 -13.05 -6.89
C GLU A 85 -6.46 -12.23 -8.16
N PHE A 86 -5.51 -12.12 -9.09
CA PHE A 86 -5.71 -11.48 -10.40
C PHE A 86 -6.07 -12.48 -11.51
N GLY A 87 -6.17 -13.76 -11.21
CA GLY A 87 -6.58 -14.77 -12.18
C GLY A 87 -7.93 -14.46 -12.82
N GLY A 88 -7.99 -14.54 -14.15
CA GLY A 88 -9.19 -14.17 -14.92
C GLY A 88 -9.27 -12.73 -15.37
N LEU A 89 -8.35 -11.85 -14.94
CA LEU A 89 -8.23 -10.49 -15.45
C LEU A 89 -7.36 -10.38 -16.72
N ASN A 90 -7.00 -11.51 -17.35
CA ASN A 90 -6.10 -11.62 -18.51
C ASN A 90 -4.69 -11.07 -18.26
N GLU A 91 -4.29 -11.00 -17.00
CA GLU A 91 -2.93 -10.63 -16.66
C GLU A 91 -1.97 -11.81 -16.92
N PRO A 92 -0.76 -11.54 -17.39
CA PRO A 92 0.27 -12.54 -17.47
C PRO A 92 0.50 -13.15 -16.08
N LYS A 93 0.58 -14.47 -16.03
CA LYS A 93 0.99 -15.14 -14.80
C LYS A 93 2.38 -14.64 -14.39
N LEU A 94 2.57 -14.38 -13.10
CA LEU A 94 3.89 -14.09 -12.57
C LEU A 94 4.86 -15.21 -12.91
N THR A 95 6.10 -14.85 -13.18
CA THR A 95 7.15 -15.81 -13.43
C THR A 95 7.41 -16.66 -12.18
N ASP A 96 8.00 -17.83 -12.34
CA ASP A 96 8.39 -18.69 -11.22
C ASP A 96 9.44 -18.04 -10.30
N ASN A 97 10.07 -16.92 -10.75
CA ASN A 97 11.00 -16.13 -9.98
C ASN A 97 10.35 -14.98 -9.20
N ALA A 98 9.02 -14.79 -9.30
CA ALA A 98 8.34 -13.77 -8.53
C ALA A 98 8.22 -14.21 -7.05
N PHE A 99 8.52 -13.30 -6.15
CA PHE A 99 8.49 -13.53 -4.72
C PHE A 99 8.08 -12.25 -3.95
N PRO A 100 7.52 -12.38 -2.75
CA PRO A 100 7.22 -11.21 -1.94
C PRO A 100 8.52 -10.57 -1.43
N ASP A 101 8.61 -9.24 -1.53
CA ASP A 101 9.71 -8.49 -0.92
C ASP A 101 9.50 -8.41 0.59
N THR A 102 10.18 -9.27 1.33
CA THR A 102 10.14 -9.29 2.79
C THR A 102 11.26 -8.45 3.45
N GLU A 103 12.10 -7.81 2.67
CA GLU A 103 13.06 -6.82 3.18
C GLU A 103 12.37 -5.49 3.49
N TYR A 104 11.20 -5.25 2.89
CA TYR A 104 10.40 -4.03 3.01
C TYR A 104 11.20 -2.75 2.75
N TYR A 105 12.15 -2.83 1.82
CA TYR A 105 12.92 -1.67 1.42
C TYR A 105 12.04 -0.72 0.59
N GLY A 106 11.77 0.46 1.14
CA GLY A 106 10.79 1.39 0.55
C GLY A 106 9.33 1.03 0.85
N GLY A 107 9.11 0.02 1.71
CA GLY A 107 7.81 -0.30 2.28
C GLY A 107 7.74 0.11 3.75
N GLY A 108 6.60 -0.07 4.37
CA GLY A 108 6.34 0.24 5.76
C GLY A 108 5.10 1.10 5.92
N MET A 109 5.00 1.79 7.04
CA MET A 109 3.88 2.69 7.30
C MET A 109 4.10 4.03 6.61
N MET A 110 3.07 4.54 5.96
CA MET A 110 2.99 5.90 5.48
C MET A 110 1.90 6.64 6.26
N LEU A 111 2.27 7.76 6.87
CA LEU A 111 1.34 8.69 7.49
C LEU A 111 1.24 9.93 6.62
N THR A 112 0.03 10.26 6.20
CA THR A 112 -0.27 11.53 5.58
C THR A 112 -1.04 12.34 6.62
N PRO A 113 -0.39 13.25 7.36
CA PRO A 113 -1.06 13.95 8.44
C PRO A 113 -2.19 14.82 7.90
N ASN A 114 -3.39 14.61 8.45
CA ASN A 114 -4.54 15.47 8.19
C ASN A 114 -4.58 16.58 9.26
N THR A 115 -3.69 17.55 9.16
CA THR A 115 -3.76 18.73 10.03
C THR A 115 -4.26 19.91 9.22
N ASN A 116 -5.22 20.63 9.76
CA ASN A 116 -5.79 21.86 9.14
C ASN A 116 -4.75 22.95 8.82
N SER A 117 -3.55 22.84 9.37
CA SER A 117 -2.47 23.81 9.20
C SER A 117 -1.35 23.36 8.26
N GLU A 118 -1.19 22.08 8.04
CA GLU A 118 -0.07 21.54 7.24
C GLU A 118 -0.51 20.66 6.07
N GLY A 119 -1.80 20.34 5.95
CA GLY A 119 -2.44 19.63 4.85
C GLY A 119 -1.54 18.56 4.21
N GLY A 120 -1.45 17.38 4.83
CA GLY A 120 -0.69 16.31 4.21
C GLY A 120 -1.41 15.77 2.98
N TYR A 121 -0.71 15.53 1.88
CA TYR A 121 -1.22 14.81 0.74
C TYR A 121 -0.10 14.08 0.01
N LEU A 122 -0.48 13.05 -0.71
CA LEU A 122 0.40 12.36 -1.63
C LEU A 122 -0.08 12.64 -3.05
N GLY A 123 0.70 13.42 -3.80
CA GLY A 123 0.36 13.72 -5.19
C GLY A 123 0.46 12.50 -6.09
N PHE A 124 -0.21 12.56 -7.24
CA PHE A 124 -0.17 11.49 -8.24
C PHE A 124 1.26 11.15 -8.63
N HIS A 125 1.59 9.87 -8.54
CA HIS A 125 2.88 9.33 -8.91
C HIS A 125 2.73 7.89 -9.44
N VAL A 126 3.77 7.37 -10.03
CA VAL A 126 3.94 5.94 -10.27
C VAL A 126 5.00 5.40 -9.31
N ASP A 127 4.76 4.25 -8.76
CA ASP A 127 5.73 3.60 -7.90
C ASP A 127 7.03 3.28 -8.66
N ALA A 128 8.17 3.41 -7.99
CA ALA A 128 9.44 2.97 -8.54
C ALA A 128 9.36 1.48 -8.92
N THR A 129 9.50 1.19 -10.20
CA THR A 129 9.43 -0.19 -10.71
C THR A 129 10.69 -1.00 -10.44
N THR A 130 11.81 -0.33 -10.14
CA THR A 130 13.08 -0.99 -9.81
C THR A 130 13.36 -0.87 -8.32
N HIS A 131 13.69 -1.99 -7.69
CA HIS A 131 14.03 -2.04 -6.28
C HIS A 131 15.26 -1.18 -5.97
N GLY A 132 15.19 -0.38 -4.91
CA GLY A 132 16.26 0.57 -4.56
C GLY A 132 17.62 -0.08 -4.29
N LYS A 133 17.63 -1.23 -3.61
CA LYS A 133 18.83 -1.98 -3.23
C LYS A 133 19.20 -3.05 -4.26
N HIS A 134 18.24 -3.79 -4.77
CA HIS A 134 18.42 -4.89 -5.72
C HIS A 134 18.00 -4.45 -7.13
N LYS A 135 18.91 -3.90 -7.90
CA LYS A 135 18.62 -3.25 -9.19
C LYS A 135 18.04 -4.17 -10.27
N ASN A 136 18.16 -5.47 -10.12
CA ASN A 136 17.57 -6.48 -11.00
C ASN A 136 16.15 -6.92 -10.57
N TRP A 137 15.66 -6.45 -9.42
CA TRP A 137 14.28 -6.73 -8.99
C TRP A 137 13.34 -5.67 -9.53
N LYS A 138 12.18 -6.12 -10.01
CA LYS A 138 11.11 -5.26 -10.48
C LYS A 138 9.89 -5.43 -9.59
N ARG A 139 9.22 -4.32 -9.30
CA ARG A 139 7.95 -4.32 -8.59
C ARG A 139 6.84 -4.68 -9.58
N GLU A 140 6.13 -5.75 -9.31
CA GLU A 140 4.97 -6.18 -10.11
C GLU A 140 3.65 -5.71 -9.52
N TYR A 141 3.56 -5.68 -8.18
CA TYR A 141 2.36 -5.25 -7.46
C TYR A 141 2.74 -4.41 -6.24
N SER A 142 1.87 -3.45 -5.94
CA SER A 142 1.85 -2.73 -4.66
C SER A 142 0.63 -3.15 -3.85
N ALA A 143 0.82 -3.34 -2.54
CA ALA A 143 -0.23 -3.71 -1.62
C ALA A 143 -0.28 -2.69 -0.46
N ILE A 144 -1.45 -2.11 -0.22
CA ILE A 144 -1.69 -1.08 0.80
C ILE A 144 -2.80 -1.57 1.72
N LEU A 145 -2.48 -1.79 3.00
CA LEU A 145 -3.49 -2.08 4.03
C LEU A 145 -3.85 -0.82 4.80
N CYS A 146 -5.14 -0.51 4.84
CA CYS A 146 -5.67 0.65 5.54
C CYS A 146 -5.75 0.38 7.05
N LEU A 147 -5.01 1.16 7.86
CA LEU A 147 -4.88 0.97 9.30
C LEU A 147 -5.70 1.96 10.15
N SER A 148 -6.07 3.13 9.62
CA SER A 148 -6.81 4.15 10.37
C SER A 148 -8.30 3.82 10.43
N GLU A 149 -8.91 4.04 11.59
CA GLU A 149 -10.37 3.89 11.79
C GLU A 149 -11.12 5.19 11.55
N ASP A 150 -10.54 6.29 11.99
CA ASP A 150 -11.08 7.62 11.76
C ASP A 150 -10.74 8.05 10.34
N TYR A 151 -11.76 8.00 9.50
CA TYR A 151 -11.62 8.17 8.07
C TYR A 151 -12.29 9.44 7.58
N ASP A 152 -11.51 10.23 6.85
CA ASP A 152 -12.00 11.31 6.01
C ASP A 152 -11.83 10.89 4.54
N ARG A 153 -12.84 11.12 3.70
CA ARG A 153 -12.84 10.78 2.26
C ARG A 153 -11.70 11.41 1.47
N SER A 154 -10.98 12.37 2.05
CA SER A 154 -9.75 12.92 1.49
C SER A 154 -8.61 11.91 1.34
N PHE A 155 -8.72 10.73 1.99
CA PHE A 155 -7.75 9.64 1.90
C PHE A 155 -8.19 8.50 0.95
N ASP A 156 -9.25 8.69 0.19
CA ASP A 156 -9.62 7.74 -0.86
C ASP A 156 -8.46 7.63 -1.87
N LEU A 157 -8.10 6.41 -2.22
CA LEU A 157 -7.04 6.17 -3.20
C LEU A 157 -7.58 6.40 -4.60
N GLU A 158 -7.09 7.40 -5.31
CA GLU A 158 -7.37 7.56 -6.72
C GLU A 158 -6.29 6.85 -7.55
N ILE A 159 -6.73 6.06 -8.52
CA ILE A 159 -5.88 5.40 -9.51
C ILE A 159 -6.24 5.88 -10.92
N ARG A 160 -5.23 6.07 -11.79
CA ARG A 160 -5.42 6.64 -13.12
C ARG A 160 -4.36 6.13 -14.10
N ASP A 161 -4.74 5.88 -15.34
CA ASP A 161 -3.80 5.57 -16.42
C ASP A 161 -3.36 6.83 -17.21
N ASN A 162 -2.49 6.61 -18.20
CA ASN A 162 -2.00 7.68 -19.08
C ASN A 162 -3.08 8.24 -20.02
N GLU A 163 -4.19 7.53 -20.20
CA GLU A 163 -5.32 7.93 -21.06
C GLU A 163 -6.35 8.77 -20.29
N GLY A 164 -6.12 8.96 -18.98
CA GLY A 164 -7.01 9.73 -18.12
C GLY A 164 -8.21 8.94 -17.58
N ARG A 165 -8.26 7.61 -17.79
CA ARG A 165 -9.27 6.78 -17.12
C ARG A 165 -8.90 6.69 -15.65
N SER A 166 -9.84 6.99 -14.78
CA SER A 166 -9.60 6.98 -13.34
C SER A 166 -10.69 6.27 -12.56
N THR A 167 -10.33 5.82 -11.38
CA THR A 167 -11.24 5.22 -10.41
C THR A 167 -10.82 5.62 -9.01
N THR A 168 -11.77 5.96 -8.16
CA THR A 168 -11.55 6.21 -6.74
C THR A 168 -11.91 4.97 -5.95
N ILE A 169 -10.96 4.48 -5.17
CA ILE A 169 -11.11 3.34 -4.27
C ILE A 169 -11.35 3.90 -2.88
N PRO A 170 -12.57 3.77 -2.32
CA PRO A 170 -12.87 4.28 -0.99
C PRO A 170 -11.97 3.65 0.06
N TYR A 171 -11.43 4.48 0.95
CA TYR A 171 -10.69 4.01 2.10
C TYR A 171 -11.62 3.30 3.08
N LYS A 172 -11.22 2.14 3.57
CA LYS A 172 -11.91 1.44 4.66
C LYS A 172 -10.88 0.80 5.59
N PHE A 173 -11.11 0.93 6.89
CA PHE A 173 -10.27 0.23 7.87
C PHE A 173 -10.20 -1.27 7.57
N ASN A 174 -9.01 -1.85 7.69
CA ASN A 174 -8.76 -3.27 7.40
C ASN A 174 -9.08 -3.70 5.96
N GLN A 175 -9.00 -2.76 5.01
CA GLN A 175 -9.09 -3.05 3.59
C GLN A 175 -7.68 -3.14 2.99
N LEU A 176 -7.39 -4.24 2.32
CA LEU A 176 -6.19 -4.40 1.50
C LEU A 176 -6.51 -3.96 0.08
N ASN A 177 -5.80 -2.94 -0.40
CA ASN A 177 -5.82 -2.49 -1.78
C ASN A 177 -4.57 -3.03 -2.47
N VAL A 178 -4.73 -3.67 -3.62
CA VAL A 178 -3.61 -4.16 -4.43
C VAL A 178 -3.79 -3.74 -5.87
N PHE A 179 -2.73 -3.25 -6.49
CA PHE A 179 -2.74 -2.87 -7.89
C PHE A 179 -1.44 -3.27 -8.58
N LYS A 180 -1.54 -3.47 -9.89
CA LYS A 180 -0.39 -3.77 -10.73
C LYS A 180 0.44 -2.52 -10.98
N CYS A 181 1.75 -2.65 -10.79
CA CYS A 181 2.70 -1.57 -11.05
C CYS A 181 3.17 -1.57 -12.49
N SER A 182 3.22 -0.39 -13.08
CA SER A 182 3.73 -0.12 -14.43
C SER A 182 4.10 1.35 -14.56
N ASP A 183 4.64 1.74 -15.70
CA ASP A 183 4.95 3.15 -16.00
C ASP A 183 3.69 4.01 -16.24
N SER A 184 2.50 3.40 -16.18
CA SER A 184 1.20 4.06 -16.36
C SER A 184 0.23 3.86 -15.18
N SER A 185 0.66 3.22 -14.11
CA SER A 185 -0.17 2.99 -12.91
C SER A 185 -0.07 4.17 -11.93
N TRP A 186 -0.60 5.31 -12.36
CA TRP A 186 -0.66 6.51 -11.55
C TRP A 186 -1.62 6.35 -10.37
N HIS A 187 -1.19 6.80 -9.19
CA HIS A 187 -2.02 6.78 -7.99
C HIS A 187 -1.63 7.90 -7.02
N GLY A 188 -2.58 8.30 -6.16
CA GLY A 188 -2.40 9.38 -5.19
C GLY A 188 -3.61 9.54 -4.28
#